data_fbc83f4e5d2a99c81b9d69f807aafa70
#
_entry.id   fbc83f4e5d2a99c81b9d69f807aafa70
#
_cell.length_a   1.000
_cell.length_b   1.000
_cell.length_c   1.000
_cell.angle_alpha   90.00
_cell.angle_beta   90.00
_cell.angle_gamma   90.00
#
_symmetry.space_group_name_H-M   'P 1'
#
loop_
_entity.id
_entity.type
_entity.pdbx_description
1 polymer ?
#
loop_
_entity_poly.entity_id
_entity_poly.type
_entity_poly.pdbx_seq_one_letter_code
_entity_poly.pdbx_strand_id
1 'polypeptide(L)'
;TGSISSLGRRSIGQSLLVLLRTEQGLPAHNEWGTMVGVRPTKLLHKYMDQYGSLEAATRHIRDEFSVSMEKLEILSKIGRYQRPFLGDDSPKHISLYCGIPFCETRCVYCSFPYGLYQDYPRQAEFITALLKDIDDVRSICESYKLYTNTLYMGGGTPTILGNEDFYHLLTRLATLIP
;
A
#
# COMPACT_ATOMS: atom_id res chain seq x y z
N THR A 1 17.59 -30.36 -17.11
CA THR A 1 16.47 -29.40 -16.85
C THR A 1 17.06 -28.00 -16.75
N GLY A 2 17.22 -27.33 -17.90
CA GLY A 2 17.74 -25.96 -17.96
C GLY A 2 16.73 -24.98 -17.39
N SER A 3 17.10 -24.25 -16.34
CA SER A 3 16.29 -23.15 -15.83
C SER A 3 16.27 -22.03 -16.87
N ILE A 4 15.10 -21.69 -17.40
CA ILE A 4 14.91 -20.50 -18.24
C ILE A 4 15.40 -19.29 -17.42
N SER A 5 16.35 -18.51 -17.96
CA SER A 5 16.85 -17.30 -17.31
C SER A 5 15.71 -16.33 -17.03
N SER A 6 15.85 -15.46 -16.03
CA SER A 6 14.82 -14.44 -15.73
C SER A 6 14.48 -13.58 -16.96
N LEU A 7 15.47 -13.29 -17.79
CA LEU A 7 15.33 -12.56 -19.07
C LEU A 7 14.45 -13.32 -20.06
N GLY A 8 14.65 -14.63 -20.20
CA GLY A 8 13.85 -15.49 -21.10
C GLY A 8 12.38 -15.57 -20.65
N ARG A 9 12.11 -15.69 -19.35
CA ARG A 9 10.73 -15.71 -18.83
C ARG A 9 9.99 -14.40 -19.07
N ARG A 10 10.67 -13.27 -18.97
CA ARG A 10 10.10 -11.93 -19.23
C ARG A 10 9.76 -11.75 -20.70
N SER A 11 10.68 -12.10 -21.61
CA SER A 11 10.45 -12.04 -23.06
C SER A 11 9.26 -12.91 -23.48
N ILE A 12 9.15 -14.13 -22.94
CA ILE A 12 8.00 -15.02 -23.18
C ILE A 12 6.72 -14.39 -22.64
N GLY A 13 6.74 -13.83 -21.42
CA GLY A 13 5.59 -13.17 -20.83
C GLY A 13 5.09 -11.99 -21.65
N GLN A 14 5.99 -11.17 -22.16
CA GLN A 14 5.65 -10.04 -23.05
C GLN A 14 5.03 -10.52 -24.37
N SER A 15 5.63 -11.51 -25.02
CA SER A 15 5.12 -12.06 -26.28
C SER A 15 3.75 -12.69 -26.10
N LEU A 16 3.56 -13.44 -25.01
CA LEU A 16 2.28 -14.07 -24.69
C LEU A 16 1.19 -13.03 -24.41
N LEU A 17 1.53 -11.96 -23.66
CA LEU A 17 0.59 -10.86 -23.37
C LEU A 17 0.13 -10.18 -24.66
N VAL A 18 1.05 -9.87 -25.58
CA VAL A 18 0.74 -9.27 -26.89
C VAL A 18 -0.18 -10.19 -27.67
N LEU A 19 0.15 -11.47 -27.77
CA LEU A 19 -0.66 -12.47 -28.49
C LEU A 19 -2.10 -12.55 -27.94
N LEU A 20 -2.23 -12.74 -26.62
CA LEU A 20 -3.55 -12.88 -25.97
C LEU A 20 -4.40 -11.63 -26.14
N ARG A 21 -3.82 -10.45 -26.04
CA ARG A 21 -4.54 -9.18 -26.23
C ARG A 21 -5.00 -9.02 -27.68
N THR A 22 -4.13 -9.34 -28.65
CA THR A 22 -4.47 -9.28 -30.08
C THR A 22 -5.62 -10.23 -30.41
N GLU A 23 -5.60 -11.46 -29.90
CA GLU A 23 -6.68 -12.43 -30.08
C GLU A 23 -8.02 -11.97 -29.50
N GLN A 24 -7.98 -11.15 -28.43
CA GLN A 24 -9.17 -10.58 -27.79
C GLN A 24 -9.63 -9.26 -28.42
N GLY A 25 -8.99 -8.80 -29.50
CA GLY A 25 -9.28 -7.49 -30.12
C GLY A 25 -8.90 -6.28 -29.25
N LEU A 26 -8.05 -6.49 -28.23
CA LEU A 26 -7.54 -5.43 -27.37
C LEU A 26 -6.25 -4.83 -27.95
N PRO A 27 -5.89 -3.58 -27.60
CA PRO A 27 -4.61 -3.01 -27.99
C PRO A 27 -3.47 -3.94 -27.61
N ALA A 28 -2.52 -4.18 -28.51
CA ALA A 28 -1.40 -5.14 -28.33
C ALA A 28 -0.56 -4.83 -27.08
N HIS A 29 -0.45 -3.56 -26.72
CA HIS A 29 0.31 -3.11 -25.55
C HIS A 29 -0.60 -2.62 -24.44
N ASN A 30 -0.27 -3.01 -23.19
CA ASN A 30 -0.80 -2.43 -21.97
C ASN A 30 0.14 -1.32 -21.52
N GLU A 31 -0.39 -0.20 -21.05
CA GLU A 31 0.43 0.94 -20.59
C GLU A 31 1.39 0.57 -19.45
N TRP A 32 1.02 -0.38 -18.59
CA TRP A 32 1.88 -0.93 -17.55
C TRP A 32 2.72 -2.13 -17.99
N GLY A 33 2.62 -2.52 -19.26
CA GLY A 33 3.34 -3.67 -19.81
C GLY A 33 3.03 -4.97 -19.07
N THR A 34 4.06 -5.66 -18.63
CA THR A 34 3.97 -6.91 -17.86
C THR A 34 4.00 -6.70 -16.35
N MET A 35 3.92 -5.46 -15.89
CA MET A 35 3.93 -5.12 -14.46
C MET A 35 2.57 -5.44 -13.83
N VAL A 36 2.41 -6.65 -13.29
CA VAL A 36 1.18 -7.13 -12.67
C VAL A 36 1.46 -7.53 -11.22
N GLY A 37 0.56 -7.16 -10.31
CA GLY A 37 0.62 -7.56 -8.89
C GLY A 37 1.72 -6.87 -8.07
N VAL A 38 2.39 -5.86 -8.61
CA VAL A 38 3.39 -5.05 -7.91
C VAL A 38 2.90 -3.62 -7.71
N ARG A 39 3.38 -2.99 -6.64
CA ARG A 39 3.21 -1.56 -6.41
C ARG A 39 4.29 -0.81 -7.19
N PRO A 40 3.97 -0.08 -8.28
CA PRO A 40 4.97 0.53 -9.15
C PRO A 40 5.94 1.46 -8.44
N THR A 41 5.44 2.29 -7.52
CA THR A 41 6.28 3.21 -6.74
C THR A 41 7.25 2.49 -5.82
N LYS A 42 6.83 1.39 -5.17
CA LYS A 42 7.73 0.59 -4.33
C LYS A 42 8.87 -0.02 -5.16
N LEU A 43 8.55 -0.50 -6.35
CA LEU A 43 9.56 -1.04 -7.27
C LEU A 43 10.51 0.05 -7.76
N LEU A 44 9.98 1.24 -8.08
CA LEU A 44 10.79 2.39 -8.48
C LEU A 44 11.79 2.76 -7.40
N HIS A 45 11.35 2.91 -6.14
CA HIS A 45 12.26 3.26 -5.03
C HIS A 45 13.33 2.19 -4.82
N LYS A 46 12.95 0.91 -4.86
CA LYS A 46 13.91 -0.19 -4.80
C LYS A 46 14.98 -0.09 -5.90
N TYR A 47 14.57 0.24 -7.13
CA TYR A 47 15.52 0.37 -8.24
C TYR A 47 16.33 1.66 -8.16
N MET A 48 15.78 2.75 -7.60
CA MET A 48 16.57 3.95 -7.30
C MET A 48 17.70 3.64 -6.31
N ASP A 49 17.43 2.83 -5.28
CA ASP A 49 18.47 2.39 -4.33
C ASP A 49 19.51 1.49 -5.00
N GLN A 50 19.04 0.59 -5.86
CA GLN A 50 19.92 -0.37 -6.55
C GLN A 50 20.80 0.26 -7.64
N TYR A 51 20.24 1.20 -8.41
CA TYR A 51 20.91 1.78 -9.58
C TYR A 51 21.38 3.23 -9.39
N GLY A 52 21.14 3.82 -8.21
CA GLY A 52 21.68 5.11 -7.78
C GLY A 52 20.98 6.33 -8.35
N SER A 53 20.01 6.20 -9.28
CA SER A 53 19.28 7.36 -9.82
C SER A 53 17.87 7.02 -10.28
N LEU A 54 17.02 8.04 -10.33
CA LEU A 54 15.66 7.94 -10.84
C LEU A 54 15.66 7.56 -12.34
N GLU A 55 16.56 8.15 -13.11
CA GLU A 55 16.69 7.93 -14.55
C GLU A 55 17.11 6.49 -14.85
N ALA A 56 18.05 5.94 -14.11
CA ALA A 56 18.48 4.55 -14.24
C ALA A 56 17.35 3.59 -13.83
N ALA A 57 16.65 3.86 -12.74
CA ALA A 57 15.54 3.07 -12.26
C ALA A 57 14.37 3.03 -13.26
N THR A 58 13.98 4.18 -13.81
CA THR A 58 12.88 4.27 -14.80
C THR A 58 13.25 3.58 -16.12
N ARG A 59 14.49 3.73 -16.57
CA ARG A 59 14.99 3.00 -17.75
C ARG A 59 14.88 1.50 -17.53
N HIS A 60 15.32 1.03 -16.38
CA HIS A 60 15.26 -0.39 -16.04
C HIS A 60 13.81 -0.91 -15.98
N ILE A 61 12.88 -0.15 -15.38
CA ILE A 61 11.46 -0.49 -15.37
C ILE A 61 10.89 -0.58 -16.78
N ARG A 62 11.22 0.38 -17.65
CA ARG A 62 10.78 0.36 -19.05
C ARG A 62 11.27 -0.92 -19.75
N ASP A 63 12.56 -1.19 -19.65
CA ASP A 63 13.19 -2.27 -20.39
C ASP A 63 12.80 -3.65 -19.84
N GLU A 64 12.55 -3.75 -18.55
CA GLU A 64 12.13 -4.98 -17.87
C GLU A 64 10.65 -5.30 -18.08
N PHE A 65 9.78 -4.30 -17.99
CA PHE A 65 8.33 -4.51 -17.96
C PHE A 65 7.59 -3.95 -19.18
N SER A 66 8.27 -3.29 -20.10
CA SER A 66 7.67 -2.62 -21.27
C SER A 66 6.60 -1.59 -20.88
N VAL A 67 6.83 -0.84 -19.81
CA VAL A 67 5.94 0.23 -19.35
C VAL A 67 6.00 1.40 -20.32
N SER A 68 4.85 2.00 -20.65
CA SER A 68 4.76 3.15 -21.55
C SER A 68 5.49 4.37 -20.99
N MET A 69 5.94 5.24 -21.88
CA MET A 69 6.61 6.50 -21.50
C MET A 69 5.69 7.40 -20.65
N GLU A 70 4.40 7.42 -20.96
CA GLU A 70 3.41 8.18 -20.20
C GLU A 70 3.30 7.72 -18.75
N LYS A 71 3.21 6.40 -18.52
CA LYS A 71 3.18 5.83 -17.16
C LYS A 71 4.51 6.00 -16.42
N LEU A 72 5.63 5.92 -17.14
CA LEU A 72 6.95 6.20 -16.55
C LEU A 72 7.09 7.66 -16.12
N GLU A 73 6.55 8.59 -16.89
CA GLU A 73 6.57 10.00 -16.51
C GLU A 73 5.75 10.25 -15.22
N ILE A 74 4.53 9.71 -15.14
CA ILE A 74 3.70 9.77 -13.94
C ILE A 74 4.43 9.12 -12.75
N LEU A 75 4.95 7.92 -12.95
CA LEU A 75 5.67 7.17 -11.93
C LEU A 75 6.89 7.95 -11.42
N SER A 76 7.63 8.59 -12.32
CA SER A 76 8.81 9.41 -11.99
C SER A 76 8.43 10.65 -11.17
N LYS A 77 7.33 11.33 -11.54
CA LYS A 77 6.82 12.47 -10.78
C LYS A 77 6.44 12.06 -9.35
N ILE A 78 5.70 10.97 -9.21
CA ILE A 78 5.30 10.44 -7.90
C ILE A 78 6.53 10.03 -7.10
N GLY A 79 7.45 9.27 -7.72
CA GLY A 79 8.66 8.80 -7.05
C GLY A 79 9.55 9.93 -6.56
N ARG A 80 9.73 10.98 -7.36
CA ARG A 80 10.48 12.18 -6.96
C ARG A 80 9.84 12.90 -5.79
N TYR A 81 8.50 13.00 -5.79
CA TYR A 81 7.74 13.60 -4.69
C TYR A 81 7.82 12.77 -3.40
N GLN A 82 7.74 11.45 -3.50
CA GLN A 82 7.75 10.55 -2.35
C GLN A 82 9.14 10.38 -1.73
N ARG A 83 10.21 10.46 -2.54
CA ARG A 83 11.57 10.12 -2.11
C ARG A 83 12.04 10.83 -0.84
N PRO A 84 11.80 12.14 -0.65
CA PRO A 84 12.22 12.85 0.57
C PRO A 84 11.51 12.36 1.84
N PHE A 85 10.34 11.71 1.73
CA PHE A 85 9.56 11.21 2.85
C PHE A 85 9.84 9.74 3.18
N LEU A 86 10.59 9.05 2.32
CA LEU A 86 11.10 7.73 2.61
C LEU A 86 12.38 7.93 3.43
N GLY A 87 12.20 7.99 4.75
CA GLY A 87 13.29 8.12 5.68
C GLY A 87 14.24 6.92 5.66
N ASP A 88 15.28 6.99 6.47
CA ASP A 88 16.13 5.84 6.74
C ASP A 88 15.26 4.63 7.07
N ASP A 89 15.45 3.54 6.34
CA ASP A 89 14.85 2.22 6.62
C ASP A 89 15.45 1.65 7.91
N SER A 90 15.48 2.47 8.96
CA SER A 90 15.83 1.99 10.28
C SER A 90 14.80 0.93 10.65
N PRO A 91 15.21 -0.29 10.99
CA PRO A 91 14.29 -1.37 11.41
C PRO A 91 13.50 -0.99 12.67
N LYS A 92 13.79 0.16 13.27
CA LYS A 92 13.07 0.72 14.41
C LYS A 92 11.96 1.69 14.03
N HIS A 93 11.89 2.14 12.78
CA HIS A 93 10.81 3.00 12.31
C HIS A 93 9.65 2.17 11.80
N ILE A 94 8.46 2.43 12.32
CA ILE A 94 7.23 1.72 11.95
C ILE A 94 6.14 2.68 11.48
N SER A 95 5.25 2.15 10.69
CA SER A 95 3.99 2.79 10.31
C SER A 95 2.84 2.02 10.93
N LEU A 96 1.91 2.71 11.56
CA LEU A 96 0.74 2.12 12.18
C LEU A 96 -0.51 2.37 11.35
N TYR A 97 -1.37 1.38 11.27
CA TYR A 97 -2.67 1.47 10.65
C TYR A 97 -3.75 1.10 11.67
N CYS A 98 -4.65 2.04 11.95
CA CYS A 98 -5.84 1.80 12.77
C CYS A 98 -7.05 1.62 11.86
N GLY A 99 -7.60 0.41 11.83
CA GLY A 99 -8.73 0.07 10.95
C GLY A 99 -10.05 0.04 11.70
N ILE A 100 -11.03 0.83 11.24
CA ILE A 100 -12.42 0.79 11.74
C ILE A 100 -13.26 0.03 10.70
N PRO A 101 -13.67 -1.22 10.97
CA PRO A 101 -14.29 -2.08 9.96
C PRO A 101 -15.81 -1.86 9.83
N PHE A 102 -16.28 -0.62 10.04
CA PHE A 102 -17.69 -0.29 10.01
C PHE A 102 -18.00 0.90 9.12
N CYS A 103 -19.20 0.92 8.54
CA CYS A 103 -19.77 2.03 7.79
C CYS A 103 -21.21 2.28 8.24
N GLU A 104 -21.73 3.48 7.98
CA GLU A 104 -23.14 3.81 8.14
C GLU A 104 -23.99 3.16 7.04
N THR A 105 -23.47 3.20 5.81
CA THR A 105 -24.13 2.62 4.64
C THR A 105 -23.12 1.85 3.79
N ARG A 106 -23.61 0.94 2.95
CA ARG A 106 -22.77 0.19 2.04
C ARG A 106 -22.72 0.85 0.66
N CYS A 107 -21.55 1.35 0.26
CA CYS A 107 -21.35 1.90 -1.07
C CYS A 107 -21.51 0.81 -2.15
N VAL A 108 -22.18 1.14 -3.25
CA VAL A 108 -22.49 0.18 -4.33
C VAL A 108 -21.26 -0.44 -5.00
N TYR A 109 -20.13 0.23 -4.93
CA TYR A 109 -18.83 -0.22 -5.50
C TYR A 109 -17.92 -0.89 -4.48
N CYS A 110 -18.33 -0.96 -3.20
CA CYS A 110 -17.43 -1.41 -2.15
C CYS A 110 -17.28 -2.93 -2.12
N SER A 111 -16.05 -3.39 -2.19
CA SER A 111 -15.67 -4.81 -2.12
C SER A 111 -15.08 -5.22 -0.77
N PHE A 112 -14.95 -4.31 0.19
CA PHE A 112 -14.40 -4.64 1.50
C PHE A 112 -15.38 -5.45 2.35
N PRO A 113 -14.91 -6.44 3.12
CA PRO A 113 -15.75 -7.28 3.97
C PRO A 113 -16.01 -6.62 5.34
N TYR A 114 -16.73 -5.51 5.37
CA TYR A 114 -17.12 -4.88 6.63
C TYR A 114 -18.65 -4.74 6.74
N GLY A 115 -19.10 -4.58 7.99
CA GLY A 115 -20.52 -4.49 8.35
C GLY A 115 -21.03 -3.06 8.51
N LEU A 116 -22.35 -2.95 8.64
CA LEU A 116 -22.97 -1.71 9.08
C LEU A 116 -22.82 -1.61 10.60
N TYR A 117 -22.45 -0.41 11.07
CA TYR A 117 -22.19 -0.20 12.49
C TYR A 117 -23.46 -0.41 13.35
N GLN A 118 -24.61 0.03 12.85
CA GLN A 118 -25.91 -0.14 13.51
C GLN A 118 -26.30 -1.61 13.71
N ASP A 119 -25.84 -2.49 12.83
CA ASP A 119 -26.17 -3.92 12.87
C ASP A 119 -25.19 -4.73 13.73
N TYR A 120 -24.11 -4.09 14.21
CA TYR A 120 -23.12 -4.75 15.03
C TYR A 120 -23.49 -4.70 16.51
N PRO A 121 -23.85 -5.84 17.14
CA PRO A 121 -24.42 -5.84 18.50
C PRO A 121 -23.40 -5.61 19.62
N ARG A 122 -22.09 -5.64 19.30
CA ARG A 122 -20.99 -5.58 20.29
C ARG A 122 -20.12 -4.33 20.13
N GLN A 123 -20.72 -3.19 19.85
CA GLN A 123 -20.02 -1.94 19.58
C GLN A 123 -19.09 -1.51 20.73
N ALA A 124 -19.59 -1.55 21.97
CA ALA A 124 -18.80 -1.18 23.15
C ALA A 124 -17.60 -2.13 23.39
N GLU A 125 -17.79 -3.43 23.13
CA GLU A 125 -16.71 -4.41 23.25
C GLU A 125 -15.63 -4.17 22.18
N PHE A 126 -16.04 -3.81 20.95
CA PHE A 126 -15.10 -3.47 19.89
C PHE A 126 -14.22 -2.28 20.29
N ILE A 127 -14.82 -1.19 20.79
CA ILE A 127 -14.05 -0.01 21.23
C ILE A 127 -13.11 -0.37 22.37
N THR A 128 -13.60 -1.11 23.38
CA THR A 128 -12.76 -1.56 24.49
C THR A 128 -11.57 -2.40 24.02
N ALA A 129 -11.79 -3.33 23.09
CA ALA A 129 -10.74 -4.16 22.54
C ALA A 129 -9.73 -3.33 21.71
N LEU A 130 -10.22 -2.38 20.89
CA LEU A 130 -9.36 -1.52 20.09
C LEU A 130 -8.47 -0.62 20.97
N LEU A 131 -9.02 -0.04 22.03
CA LEU A 131 -8.24 0.76 22.98
C LEU A 131 -7.17 -0.08 23.68
N LYS A 132 -7.50 -1.33 24.02
CA LYS A 132 -6.53 -2.26 24.57
C LYS A 132 -5.43 -2.62 23.56
N ASP A 133 -5.78 -2.87 22.31
CA ASP A 133 -4.79 -3.14 21.26
C ASP A 133 -3.81 -1.97 21.10
N ILE A 134 -4.27 -0.72 21.22
CA ILE A 134 -3.41 0.46 21.18
C ILE A 134 -2.43 0.48 22.36
N ASP A 135 -2.89 0.12 23.58
CA ASP A 135 -2.02 0.04 24.74
C ASP A 135 -0.99 -1.09 24.60
N ASP A 136 -1.39 -2.23 24.05
CA ASP A 136 -0.49 -3.36 23.76
C ASP A 136 0.57 -2.96 22.72
N VAL A 137 0.16 -2.26 21.64
CA VAL A 137 1.10 -1.70 20.63
C VAL A 137 2.08 -0.72 21.26
N ARG A 138 1.62 0.17 22.15
CA ARG A 138 2.49 1.10 22.88
C ARG A 138 3.55 0.34 23.68
N SER A 139 3.15 -0.66 24.44
CA SER A 139 4.05 -1.48 25.24
C SER A 139 5.08 -2.21 24.37
N ILE A 140 4.69 -2.68 23.19
CA ILE A 140 5.60 -3.28 22.20
C ILE A 140 6.59 -2.22 21.68
N CYS A 141 6.11 -1.04 21.31
CA CYS A 141 6.97 0.04 20.82
C CYS A 141 8.03 0.42 21.87
N GLU A 142 7.63 0.57 23.13
CA GLU A 142 8.54 0.87 24.24
C GLU A 142 9.57 -0.25 24.45
N SER A 143 9.11 -1.50 24.51
CA SER A 143 9.98 -2.67 24.77
C SER A 143 11.03 -2.88 23.68
N TYR A 144 10.68 -2.66 22.42
CA TYR A 144 11.57 -2.85 21.27
C TYR A 144 12.23 -1.54 20.82
N LYS A 145 11.95 -0.41 21.49
CA LYS A 145 12.42 0.94 21.11
C LYS A 145 12.08 1.25 19.65
N LEU A 146 10.80 1.05 19.29
CA LEU A 146 10.28 1.39 17.97
C LEU A 146 9.76 2.83 17.98
N TYR A 147 9.90 3.49 16.83
CA TYR A 147 9.44 4.86 16.61
C TYR A 147 8.36 4.89 15.55
N THR A 148 7.21 5.47 15.86
CA THR A 148 6.11 5.60 14.90
C THR A 148 6.35 6.80 14.00
N ASN A 149 6.63 6.56 12.72
CA ASN A 149 6.79 7.61 11.72
C ASN A 149 5.47 8.10 11.16
N THR A 150 4.51 7.19 10.98
CA THR A 150 3.20 7.52 10.45
C THR A 150 2.12 6.72 11.16
N LEU A 151 0.99 7.36 11.37
CA LEU A 151 -0.22 6.71 11.84
C LEU A 151 -1.33 7.05 10.86
N TYR A 152 -1.96 6.02 10.29
CA TYR A 152 -3.07 6.17 9.37
C TYR A 152 -4.32 5.49 9.93
N MET A 153 -5.42 6.22 9.95
CA MET A 153 -6.73 5.68 10.32
C MET A 153 -7.58 5.48 9.06
N GLY A 154 -8.18 4.32 8.93
CA GLY A 154 -8.95 3.99 7.74
C GLY A 154 -9.88 2.80 7.96
N GLY A 155 -10.17 2.08 6.89
CA GLY A 155 -11.10 0.95 6.89
C GLY A 155 -12.42 1.31 6.22
N GLY A 156 -13.52 1.18 6.95
CA GLY A 156 -14.85 1.62 6.51
C GLY A 156 -15.00 3.14 6.62
N THR A 157 -15.65 3.60 7.68
CA THR A 157 -15.84 5.03 7.98
C THR A 157 -15.43 5.28 9.43
N PRO A 158 -14.20 5.69 9.72
CA PRO A 158 -13.74 5.87 11.11
C PRO A 158 -14.60 6.82 11.94
N THR A 159 -15.21 7.83 11.32
CA THR A 159 -16.10 8.79 11.97
C THR A 159 -17.51 8.26 12.28
N ILE A 160 -17.77 6.97 12.03
CA ILE A 160 -19.03 6.32 12.43
C ILE A 160 -19.12 6.09 13.93
N LEU A 161 -18.00 6.10 14.61
CA LEU A 161 -17.96 5.99 16.07
C LEU A 161 -18.60 7.24 16.69
N GLY A 162 -19.29 7.08 17.81
CA GLY A 162 -19.80 8.20 18.57
C GLY A 162 -18.69 9.20 18.95
N ASN A 163 -19.04 10.47 19.12
CA ASN A 163 -18.06 11.53 19.38
C ASN A 163 -17.15 11.23 20.58
N GLU A 164 -17.69 10.64 21.63
CA GLU A 164 -16.94 10.28 22.84
C GLU A 164 -15.94 9.17 22.55
N ASP A 165 -16.38 8.08 21.94
CA ASP A 165 -15.52 6.95 21.56
C ASP A 165 -14.43 7.37 20.57
N PHE A 166 -14.80 8.20 19.59
CA PHE A 166 -13.86 8.73 18.61
C PHE A 166 -12.80 9.64 19.26
N TYR A 167 -13.22 10.50 20.19
CA TYR A 167 -12.29 11.33 20.96
C TYR A 167 -11.33 10.49 21.81
N HIS A 168 -11.83 9.49 22.52
CA HIS A 168 -11.02 8.57 23.31
C HIS A 168 -10.01 7.82 22.42
N LEU A 169 -10.47 7.34 21.26
CA LEU A 169 -9.61 6.67 20.29
C LEU A 169 -8.47 7.58 19.79
N LEU A 170 -8.80 8.82 19.36
CA LEU A 170 -7.81 9.78 18.90
C LEU A 170 -6.79 10.14 19.99
N THR A 171 -7.26 10.37 21.21
CA THR A 171 -6.40 10.68 22.34
C THR A 171 -5.44 9.53 22.64
N ARG A 172 -5.92 8.30 22.58
CA ARG A 172 -5.09 7.13 22.81
C ARG A 172 -4.08 6.90 21.66
N LEU A 173 -4.50 7.07 20.41
CA LEU A 173 -3.62 6.97 19.24
C LEU A 173 -2.52 8.06 19.26
N ALA A 174 -2.84 9.27 19.73
CA ALA A 174 -1.86 10.35 19.83
C ALA A 174 -0.69 9.99 20.76
N THR A 175 -0.87 9.08 21.71
CA THR A 175 0.24 8.61 22.57
C THR A 175 1.26 7.72 21.84
N LEU A 176 0.95 7.24 20.65
CA LEU A 176 1.84 6.41 19.84
C LEU A 176 2.75 7.23 18.92
N ILE A 177 2.50 8.53 18.81
CA ILE A 177 3.30 9.46 17.99
C ILE A 177 4.20 10.24 18.93
N PRO A 178 5.52 10.35 18.66
CA PRO A 178 6.45 11.09 19.48
C PRO A 178 6.20 12.60 19.50
#